data_3c28c2b87d901d374c9f734a5b37ea31
#
_entry.id   3c28c2b87d901d374c9f734a5b37ea31
#
_cell.length_a   1.000
_cell.length_b   1.000
_cell.length_c   1.000
_cell.angle_alpha   90.00
_cell.angle_beta   90.00
_cell.angle_gamma   90.00
#
_symmetry.space_group_name_H-M   'P 1'
#
loop_
_entity.id
_entity.type
_entity.pdbx_description
1 polymer ?
#
loop_
_entity_poly.entity_id
_entity_poly.type
_entity_poly.pdbx_seq_one_letter_code
_entity_poly.pdbx_strand_id
1 'polypeptide(L)'
;SLIHADLTRDHLLGQLSPHGNWRLRAIIDFGDAISGDLFYELVVLHLEIFDADLHMLREFLTAYQPSPFHLQGFVRKAMNLTLLHAYDPFNTLFARHPALRQCTSLNELASRLWDVSRSQ
;
A
#
# COMPACT_ATOMS: atom_id res chain seq x y z
N SER A 1 6.43 9.45 -12.66
CA SER A 1 5.82 10.29 -11.62
C SER A 1 6.82 10.61 -10.53
N LEU A 2 6.61 11.73 -9.84
CA LEU A 2 7.31 12.01 -8.61
C LEU A 2 6.69 11.19 -7.48
N ILE A 3 7.52 10.44 -6.76
CA ILE A 3 7.11 9.66 -5.59
C ILE A 3 7.91 10.10 -4.37
N HIS A 4 7.33 9.89 -3.19
CA HIS A 4 7.97 10.23 -1.91
C HIS A 4 9.18 9.34 -1.65
N ALA A 5 9.08 8.07 -1.95
CA ALA A 5 10.09 7.00 -1.84
C ALA A 5 10.51 6.60 -0.42
N ASP A 6 10.07 7.33 0.61
CA ASP A 6 10.33 7.02 2.03
C ASP A 6 9.07 7.28 2.88
N LEU A 7 7.89 6.92 2.35
CA LEU A 7 6.64 7.17 3.05
C LEU A 7 6.52 6.26 4.28
N THR A 8 6.28 6.87 5.45
CA THR A 8 5.99 6.17 6.71
C THR A 8 4.80 6.82 7.40
N ARG A 9 4.25 6.15 8.42
CA ARG A 9 3.17 6.72 9.23
C ARG A 9 3.56 8.05 9.88
N ASP A 10 4.83 8.18 10.28
CA ASP A 10 5.35 9.39 10.94
C ASP A 10 5.43 10.59 10.00
N HIS A 11 5.41 10.35 8.69
CA HIS A 11 5.41 11.40 7.67
C HIS A 11 4.00 11.88 7.31
N LEU A 12 2.96 11.27 7.87
CA LEU A 12 1.56 11.64 7.66
C LEU A 12 1.06 12.41 8.89
N LEU A 13 0.96 13.73 8.78
CA LEU A 13 0.48 14.58 9.84
C LEU A 13 -1.01 14.83 9.69
N GLY A 14 -1.74 14.68 10.77
CA GLY A 14 -3.18 14.82 10.75
C GLY A 14 -3.73 15.49 12.01
N GLN A 15 -5.03 15.70 12.00
CA GLN A 15 -5.77 16.31 13.10
C GLN A 15 -7.02 15.49 13.38
N LEU A 16 -7.27 15.21 14.65
CA LEU A 16 -8.54 14.64 15.08
C LEU A 16 -9.60 15.71 15.16
N SER A 17 -10.78 15.45 14.58
CA SER A 17 -11.96 16.26 14.78
C SER A 17 -12.50 16.06 16.20
N PRO A 18 -13.40 16.95 16.69
CA PRO A 18 -14.11 16.73 17.96
C PRO A 18 -14.89 15.43 18.02
N HIS A 19 -15.28 14.86 16.87
CA HIS A 19 -15.99 13.59 16.75
C HIS A 19 -15.08 12.37 16.59
N GLY A 20 -13.75 12.54 16.73
CA GLY A 20 -12.76 11.45 16.65
C GLY A 20 -12.37 11.05 15.22
N ASN A 21 -12.82 11.76 14.19
CA ASN A 21 -12.40 11.50 12.81
C ASN A 21 -11.01 12.11 12.55
N TRP A 22 -10.08 11.28 12.09
CA TRP A 22 -8.76 11.75 11.69
C TRP A 22 -8.79 12.34 10.27
N ARG A 23 -8.14 13.48 10.11
CA ARG A 23 -8.02 14.14 8.80
C ARG A 23 -6.56 14.43 8.50
N LEU A 24 -6.08 13.93 7.37
CA LEU A 24 -4.73 14.24 6.87
C LEU A 24 -4.61 15.73 6.58
N ARG A 25 -3.53 16.34 7.08
CA ARG A 25 -3.23 17.79 6.92
C ARG A 25 -1.95 18.02 6.13
N ALA A 26 -0.97 17.14 6.27
CA ALA A 26 0.31 17.29 5.59
C ALA A 26 1.01 15.94 5.40
N ILE A 27 1.81 15.87 4.35
CA ILE A 27 2.81 14.83 4.15
C ILE A 27 4.17 15.55 4.19
N ILE A 28 5.10 15.02 4.96
CA ILE A 28 6.40 15.64 5.19
C ILE A 28 7.55 14.71 4.81
N ASP A 29 8.77 15.25 4.87
CA ASP A 29 10.03 14.53 4.67
C ASP A 29 10.21 13.98 3.25
N PHE A 30 10.22 14.89 2.28
CA PHE A 30 10.42 14.60 0.86
C PHE A 30 11.92 14.52 0.45
N GLY A 31 12.84 14.39 1.43
CA GLY A 31 14.27 14.38 1.14
C GLY A 31 14.72 13.28 0.18
N ASP A 32 14.01 12.15 0.18
CA ASP A 32 14.29 11.01 -0.70
C ASP A 32 13.39 10.95 -1.95
N ALA A 33 12.60 11.99 -2.20
CA ALA A 33 11.68 12.02 -3.33
C ALA A 33 12.41 11.85 -4.67
N ILE A 34 11.92 10.94 -5.49
CA ILE A 34 12.50 10.61 -6.78
C ILE A 34 11.43 10.49 -7.87
N SER A 35 11.87 10.49 -9.13
CA SER A 35 11.00 10.07 -10.23
C SER A 35 10.95 8.54 -10.26
N GLY A 36 9.76 7.97 -10.19
CA GLY A 36 9.59 6.53 -10.11
C GLY A 36 8.20 6.05 -10.47
N ASP A 37 8.00 4.75 -10.33
CA ASP A 37 6.71 4.10 -10.55
C ASP A 37 5.80 4.29 -9.33
N LEU A 38 4.55 4.71 -9.59
CA LEU A 38 3.54 4.88 -8.53
C LEU A 38 3.30 3.61 -7.71
N PHE A 39 3.46 2.43 -8.31
CA PHE A 39 3.33 1.17 -7.59
C PHE A 39 4.40 0.98 -6.53
N TYR A 40 5.58 1.58 -6.70
CA TYR A 40 6.61 1.54 -5.66
C TYR A 40 6.12 2.23 -4.38
N GLU A 41 5.48 3.39 -4.51
CA GLU A 41 4.86 4.11 -3.38
C GLU A 41 3.68 3.33 -2.80
N LEU A 42 2.86 2.72 -3.67
CA LEU A 42 1.67 1.97 -3.27
C LEU A 42 2.01 0.77 -2.39
N VAL A 43 3.17 0.13 -2.58
CA VAL A 43 3.62 -0.99 -1.74
C VAL A 43 3.68 -0.58 -0.27
N VAL A 44 4.35 0.51 0.03
CA VAL A 44 4.47 1.01 1.41
C VAL A 44 3.13 1.50 1.94
N LEU A 45 2.41 2.27 1.14
CA LEU A 45 1.10 2.78 1.52
C LEU A 45 0.15 1.65 1.92
N HIS A 46 0.07 0.60 1.11
CA HIS A 46 -0.85 -0.52 1.37
C HIS A 46 -0.35 -1.45 2.47
N LEU A 47 0.90 -1.91 2.39
CA LEU A 47 1.38 -2.97 3.28
C LEU A 47 1.77 -2.45 4.66
N GLU A 48 2.22 -1.20 4.77
CA GLU A 48 2.64 -0.62 6.04
C GLU A 48 1.58 0.31 6.65
N ILE A 49 1.07 1.26 5.87
CA ILE A 49 0.18 2.30 6.41
C ILE A 49 -1.24 1.76 6.55
N PHE A 50 -1.75 1.06 5.53
CA PHE A 50 -3.07 0.42 5.56
C PHE A 50 -3.06 -0.97 6.21
N ASP A 51 -1.91 -1.47 6.62
CA ASP A 51 -1.76 -2.79 7.24
C ASP A 51 -2.33 -3.94 6.39
N ALA A 52 -2.12 -3.87 5.08
CA ALA A 52 -2.64 -4.82 4.10
C ALA A 52 -4.19 -4.93 4.05
N ASP A 53 -4.89 -3.90 4.48
CA ASP A 53 -6.35 -3.83 4.44
C ASP A 53 -6.83 -3.58 3.01
N LEU A 54 -7.40 -4.59 2.37
CA LEU A 54 -7.91 -4.50 0.99
C LEU A 54 -9.11 -3.54 0.85
N HIS A 55 -9.88 -3.33 1.92
CA HIS A 55 -10.97 -2.35 1.89
C HIS A 55 -10.40 -0.93 1.79
N MET A 56 -9.41 -0.61 2.61
CA MET A 56 -8.74 0.70 2.54
C MET A 56 -8.04 0.92 1.21
N LEU A 57 -7.39 -0.13 0.66
CA LEU A 57 -6.79 -0.04 -0.66
C LEU A 57 -7.83 0.25 -1.74
N ARG A 58 -8.98 -0.42 -1.70
CA ARG A 58 -10.08 -0.19 -2.64
C ARG A 58 -10.61 1.25 -2.57
N GLU A 59 -10.84 1.75 -1.36
CA GLU A 59 -11.28 3.13 -1.15
C GLU A 59 -10.27 4.15 -1.68
N PHE A 60 -8.99 3.92 -1.41
CA PHE A 60 -7.91 4.75 -1.93
C PHE A 60 -7.89 4.76 -3.47
N LEU A 61 -7.92 3.58 -4.10
CA LEU A 61 -7.90 3.48 -5.57
C LEU A 61 -9.13 4.12 -6.20
N THR A 62 -10.28 4.03 -5.56
CA THR A 62 -11.53 4.67 -6.00
C THR A 62 -11.41 6.20 -5.93
N ALA A 63 -10.84 6.72 -4.84
CA ALA A 63 -10.66 8.16 -4.66
C ALA A 63 -9.59 8.74 -5.58
N TYR A 64 -8.63 7.94 -6.03
CA TYR A 64 -7.52 8.35 -6.89
C TYR A 64 -7.93 8.46 -8.38
N GLN A 65 -9.20 8.71 -8.69
CA GLN A 65 -9.73 8.81 -10.05
C GLN A 65 -9.36 10.16 -10.74
N PRO A 66 -9.12 10.18 -12.08
CA PRO A 66 -9.00 9.02 -12.96
C PRO A 66 -7.73 8.23 -12.67
N SER A 67 -7.89 6.94 -12.45
CA SER A 67 -6.81 6.10 -11.95
C SER A 67 -5.82 5.69 -13.05
N PRO A 68 -4.52 5.85 -12.83
CA PRO A 68 -3.52 5.20 -13.66
C PRO A 68 -3.42 3.68 -13.36
N PHE A 69 -4.10 3.21 -12.32
CA PHE A 69 -4.10 1.81 -11.91
C PHE A 69 -5.16 1.04 -12.70
N HIS A 70 -4.79 0.49 -13.85
CA HIS A 70 -5.66 -0.43 -14.57
C HIS A 70 -5.74 -1.74 -13.81
N LEU A 71 -6.97 -2.21 -13.52
CA LEU A 71 -7.19 -3.44 -12.76
C LEU A 71 -6.58 -4.67 -13.44
N GLN A 72 -6.59 -4.71 -14.78
CA GLN A 72 -5.93 -5.78 -15.52
C GLN A 72 -4.42 -5.73 -15.29
N GLY A 73 -3.87 -6.82 -14.73
CA GLY A 73 -2.46 -6.91 -14.39
C GLY A 73 -2.06 -6.18 -13.11
N PHE A 74 -3.00 -5.52 -12.41
CA PHE A 74 -2.72 -4.77 -11.18
C PHE A 74 -2.07 -5.65 -10.11
N VAL A 75 -2.70 -6.79 -9.78
CA VAL A 75 -2.22 -7.72 -8.75
C VAL A 75 -0.78 -8.16 -9.03
N ARG A 76 -0.51 -8.54 -10.29
CA ARG A 76 0.81 -9.00 -10.70
C ARG A 76 1.86 -7.88 -10.62
N LYS A 77 1.53 -6.69 -11.11
CA LYS A 77 2.45 -5.55 -11.05
C LYS A 77 2.73 -5.15 -9.61
N ALA A 78 1.69 -5.03 -8.79
CA ALA A 78 1.84 -4.69 -7.38
C ALA A 78 2.70 -5.72 -6.64
N MET A 79 2.49 -7.02 -6.87
CA MET A 79 3.30 -8.08 -6.27
C MET A 79 4.75 -8.03 -6.75
N ASN A 80 5.01 -7.79 -8.03
CA ASN A 80 6.36 -7.65 -8.55
C ASN A 80 7.10 -6.49 -7.88
N LEU A 81 6.45 -5.33 -7.73
CA LEU A 81 7.05 -4.19 -7.03
C LEU A 81 7.24 -4.46 -5.53
N THR A 82 6.37 -5.29 -4.92
CA THR A 82 6.55 -5.74 -3.53
C THR A 82 7.84 -6.54 -3.38
N LEU A 83 8.09 -7.46 -4.31
CA LEU A 83 9.32 -8.29 -4.30
C LEU A 83 10.58 -7.49 -4.60
N LEU A 84 10.48 -6.47 -5.44
CA LEU A 84 11.61 -5.63 -5.88
C LEU A 84 11.84 -4.41 -4.98
N HIS A 85 10.96 -4.16 -4.02
CA HIS A 85 11.05 -2.98 -3.17
C HIS A 85 12.32 -3.03 -2.32
N ALA A 86 13.01 -1.89 -2.18
CA ALA A 86 14.21 -1.78 -1.35
C ALA A 86 13.95 -2.10 0.12
N TYR A 87 12.74 -1.74 0.59
CA TYR A 87 12.23 -2.16 1.89
C TYR A 87 11.60 -3.55 1.77
N ASP A 88 12.00 -4.49 2.63
CA ASP A 88 11.41 -5.83 2.70
C ASP A 88 10.19 -5.83 3.64
N PRO A 89 8.96 -5.87 3.12
CA PRO A 89 7.76 -5.84 3.96
C PRO A 89 7.43 -7.20 4.58
N PHE A 90 8.00 -8.30 4.08
CA PHE A 90 7.49 -9.64 4.36
C PHE A 90 7.66 -10.06 5.82
N ASN A 91 8.79 -9.76 6.46
CA ASN A 91 9.01 -10.15 7.85
C ASN A 91 7.95 -9.54 8.77
N THR A 92 7.70 -8.23 8.65
CA THR A 92 6.70 -7.52 9.43
C THR A 92 5.29 -7.98 9.07
N LEU A 93 5.03 -8.15 7.78
CA LEU A 93 3.73 -8.58 7.27
C LEU A 93 3.34 -9.96 7.79
N PHE A 94 4.25 -10.93 7.73
CA PHE A 94 4.01 -12.29 8.22
C PHE A 94 3.91 -12.36 9.74
N ALA A 95 4.55 -11.44 10.46
CA ALA A 95 4.39 -11.34 11.91
C ALA A 95 3.00 -10.82 12.29
N ARG A 96 2.50 -9.80 11.57
CA ARG A 96 1.17 -9.22 11.79
C ARG A 96 0.04 -10.07 11.24
N HIS A 97 0.27 -10.77 10.13
CA HIS A 97 -0.72 -11.59 9.42
C HIS A 97 -0.20 -13.03 9.22
N PRO A 98 -0.11 -13.83 10.29
CA PRO A 98 0.52 -15.16 10.20
C PRO A 98 -0.20 -16.12 9.24
N ALA A 99 -1.48 -15.91 8.96
CA ALA A 99 -2.23 -16.71 7.98
C ALA A 99 -1.65 -16.63 6.56
N LEU A 100 -0.94 -15.57 6.22
CA LEU A 100 -0.28 -15.42 4.92
C LEU A 100 0.83 -16.45 4.71
N ARG A 101 1.40 -17.01 5.78
CA ARG A 101 2.42 -18.08 5.70
C ARG A 101 1.84 -19.40 5.15
N GLN A 102 0.53 -19.54 5.14
CA GLN A 102 -0.15 -20.73 4.62
C GLN A 102 -0.31 -20.70 3.11
N CYS A 103 -0.02 -19.59 2.46
CA CYS A 103 -0.03 -19.51 1.00
C CYS A 103 0.98 -20.49 0.41
N THR A 104 0.55 -21.26 -0.58
CA THR A 104 1.37 -22.30 -1.23
C THR A 104 2.01 -21.82 -2.52
N SER A 105 1.68 -20.62 -2.98
CA SER A 105 2.24 -20.01 -4.20
C SER A 105 2.31 -18.50 -4.11
N LEU A 106 3.18 -17.90 -4.93
CA LEU A 106 3.23 -16.44 -5.07
C LEU A 106 1.93 -15.85 -5.63
N ASN A 107 1.24 -16.57 -6.50
CA ASN A 107 -0.04 -16.13 -7.04
C ASN A 107 -1.11 -16.06 -5.95
N GLU A 108 -1.14 -17.03 -5.04
CA GLU A 108 -2.05 -17.02 -3.91
C GLU A 108 -1.73 -15.85 -2.96
N LEU A 109 -0.46 -15.65 -2.64
CA LEU A 109 -0.03 -14.54 -1.80
C LEU A 109 -0.35 -13.19 -2.46
N ALA A 110 -0.07 -13.05 -3.74
CA ALA A 110 -0.38 -11.83 -4.49
C ALA A 110 -1.89 -11.53 -4.48
N SER A 111 -2.72 -12.56 -4.66
CA SER A 111 -4.18 -12.40 -4.60
C SER A 111 -4.65 -11.97 -3.22
N ARG A 112 -4.12 -12.56 -2.15
CA ARG A 112 -4.49 -12.18 -0.78
C ARG A 112 -4.07 -10.76 -0.43
N LEU A 113 -2.93 -10.31 -0.96
CA LEU A 113 -2.40 -8.98 -0.65
C LEU A 113 -2.99 -7.86 -1.52
N TRP A 114 -3.29 -8.15 -2.79
CA TRP A 114 -3.51 -7.09 -3.77
C TRP A 114 -4.83 -7.17 -4.54
N ASP A 115 -5.57 -8.27 -4.43
CA ASP A 115 -6.82 -8.42 -5.19
C ASP A 115 -7.98 -7.70 -4.50
N VAL A 116 -8.19 -6.45 -4.87
CA VAL A 116 -9.26 -5.60 -4.32
C VAL A 116 -10.68 -6.07 -4.69
N SER A 117 -10.82 -7.04 -5.62
CA SER A 117 -12.10 -7.63 -5.93
C SER A 117 -12.54 -8.69 -4.91
N ARG A 118 -11.62 -9.15 -4.07
CA ARG A 118 -11.94 -10.13 -3.02
C ARG A 118 -12.80 -9.51 -1.95
N SER A 119 -13.81 -10.26 -1.50
CA SER A 119 -14.53 -9.97 -0.26
C SER A 119 -13.68 -10.39 0.94
N GLN A 120 -13.64 -9.51 1.91
CA GLN A 120 -13.02 -9.81 3.21
C GLN A 120 -14.07 -10.29 4.22
#